data_d6bedbb6f359c13f05c712cb3779e7a3
#
_entry.id   d6bedbb6f359c13f05c712cb3779e7a3
#
_cell.length_a   1.000
_cell.length_b   1.000
_cell.length_c   1.000
_cell.angle_alpha   90.00
_cell.angle_beta   90.00
_cell.angle_gamma   90.00
#
_symmetry.space_group_name_H-M   'P 1'
#
loop_
_entity.id
_entity.type
_entity.pdbx_description
1 polymer ?
#
loop_
_entity_poly.entity_id
_entity_poly.type
_entity_poly.pdbx_seq_one_letter_code
_entity_poly.pdbx_strand_id
1 'polypeptide(L)'
;MQTQKNTIKQQLPAYPLFVKDPFFSIWSPSEKLNESDTIFWTGKTVKTFGLVYADGKTYSFMGLQEKAEKLVQTSLKITAFGTEYGFTCDKFDLKVTFTSPLMPDDLTTLACPVCYADYTLTPKTELKEVTVALYLDEAYCYDRMTMPVRMGKIKSEGYETSWFGLKKQLVMSQSYDDSSAEWGYWYVSGNNAAIASDNMLKRFVACGALNFDFDENRRKYILAYDKREN
;
A
#
# COMPACT_ATOMS: atom_id res chain seq x y z
N MET A 1 -44.50 0.32 17.14
CA MET A 1 -43.36 -0.55 17.55
C MET A 1 -42.32 -0.53 16.44
N GLN A 2 -41.29 0.25 16.59
CA GLN A 2 -40.13 0.23 15.66
C GLN A 2 -39.23 -0.91 16.10
N THR A 3 -39.10 -1.92 15.25
CA THR A 3 -38.16 -3.02 15.44
C THR A 3 -36.77 -2.47 15.19
N GLN A 4 -35.99 -2.20 16.24
CA GLN A 4 -34.56 -1.97 16.11
C GLN A 4 -33.96 -3.24 15.52
N LYS A 5 -33.53 -3.18 14.24
CA LYS A 5 -32.63 -4.16 13.66
C LYS A 5 -31.27 -4.01 14.37
N ASN A 6 -31.02 -4.87 15.34
CA ASN A 6 -29.64 -5.07 15.84
C ASN A 6 -28.82 -5.59 14.70
N THR A 7 -28.16 -4.69 13.97
CA THR A 7 -27.14 -5.06 12.99
C THR A 7 -25.92 -5.51 13.80
N ILE A 8 -25.72 -6.80 13.94
CA ILE A 8 -24.49 -7.35 14.50
C ILE A 8 -23.39 -6.90 13.53
N LYS A 9 -22.50 -6.02 13.99
CA LYS A 9 -21.32 -5.60 13.22
C LYS A 9 -20.40 -6.82 13.12
N GLN A 10 -20.43 -7.51 11.99
CA GLN A 10 -19.63 -8.68 11.76
C GLN A 10 -18.19 -8.24 11.52
N GLN A 11 -17.31 -8.49 12.48
CA GLN A 11 -15.88 -8.27 12.35
C GLN A 11 -15.29 -9.41 11.52
N LEU A 12 -14.53 -9.08 10.47
CA LEU A 12 -13.82 -10.06 9.68
C LEU A 12 -12.43 -10.34 10.27
N PRO A 13 -11.90 -11.53 10.08
CA PRO A 13 -10.54 -11.87 10.54
C PRO A 13 -9.46 -11.10 9.80
N ALA A 14 -9.70 -10.69 8.54
CA ALA A 14 -8.83 -9.85 7.73
C ALA A 14 -9.65 -9.17 6.62
N TYR A 15 -9.11 -8.07 6.09
CA TYR A 15 -9.75 -7.23 5.07
C TYR A 15 -8.91 -7.25 3.79
N PRO A 16 -9.49 -7.61 2.62
CA PRO A 16 -8.75 -7.70 1.37
C PRO A 16 -8.29 -6.33 0.89
N LEU A 17 -7.04 -6.23 0.44
CA LEU A 17 -6.47 -5.02 -0.15
C LEU A 17 -6.09 -5.26 -1.61
N PHE A 18 -5.13 -6.14 -1.84
CA PHE A 18 -4.69 -6.52 -3.18
C PHE A 18 -4.76 -8.04 -3.29
N VAL A 19 -5.85 -8.56 -3.84
CA VAL A 19 -6.11 -10.01 -3.89
C VAL A 19 -6.42 -10.41 -5.32
N LYS A 20 -5.49 -11.07 -5.98
CA LYS A 20 -5.61 -11.48 -7.37
C LYS A 20 -5.51 -12.98 -7.55
N ASP A 21 -4.51 -13.58 -6.94
CA ASP A 21 -4.22 -15.01 -6.95
C ASP A 21 -3.42 -15.38 -5.68
N PRO A 22 -3.10 -16.68 -5.44
CA PRO A 22 -2.38 -17.10 -4.24
C PRO A 22 -0.98 -16.49 -4.06
N PHE A 23 -0.38 -15.93 -5.10
CA PHE A 23 0.94 -15.30 -5.06
C PHE A 23 0.85 -13.76 -5.04
N PHE A 24 -0.35 -13.22 -5.26
CA PHE A 24 -0.64 -11.80 -5.16
C PHE A 24 -1.87 -11.59 -4.26
N SER A 25 -1.66 -11.69 -2.95
CA SER A 25 -2.75 -11.72 -1.97
C SER A 25 -2.34 -11.02 -0.67
N ILE A 26 -2.67 -9.73 -0.57
CA ILE A 26 -2.31 -8.82 0.52
C ILE A 26 -3.56 -8.37 1.27
N TRP A 27 -3.48 -8.43 2.60
CA TRP A 27 -4.60 -8.19 3.51
C TRP A 27 -4.24 -7.23 4.64
N SER A 28 -5.23 -6.57 5.20
CA SER A 28 -5.14 -5.90 6.49
C SER A 28 -5.69 -6.84 7.58
N PRO A 29 -4.91 -7.22 8.60
CA PRO A 29 -5.41 -8.04 9.71
C PRO A 29 -6.22 -7.22 10.72
N SER A 30 -6.35 -5.92 10.53
CA SER A 30 -7.10 -5.01 11.41
C SER A 30 -8.22 -4.30 10.64
N GLU A 31 -9.34 -4.00 11.33
CA GLU A 31 -10.41 -3.14 10.80
C GLU A 31 -9.89 -1.73 10.49
N LYS A 32 -8.97 -1.22 11.31
CA LYS A 32 -8.30 0.06 11.06
C LYS A 32 -7.00 -0.14 10.30
N LEU A 33 -6.96 0.45 9.12
CA LEU A 33 -5.89 0.24 8.16
C LEU A 33 -4.49 0.72 8.64
N ASN A 34 -4.46 1.68 9.55
CA ASN A 34 -3.24 2.25 10.12
C ASN A 34 -2.92 1.77 11.56
N GLU A 35 -3.54 0.67 12.00
CA GLU A 35 -3.28 0.06 13.30
C GLU A 35 -2.50 -1.26 13.22
N SER A 36 -2.23 -1.76 12.01
CA SER A 36 -1.42 -2.96 11.78
C SER A 36 -0.58 -2.82 10.51
N ASP A 37 0.51 -3.58 10.45
CA ASP A 37 1.17 -3.84 9.17
C ASP A 37 0.31 -4.76 8.30
N THR A 38 0.45 -4.67 6.98
CA THR A 38 -0.20 -5.58 6.05
C THR A 38 0.44 -6.96 6.09
N ILE A 39 -0.35 -7.96 5.75
CA ILE A 39 0.07 -9.35 5.71
C ILE A 39 -0.21 -9.98 4.34
N PHE A 40 0.62 -10.92 3.97
CA PHE A 40 0.31 -11.90 2.94
C PHE A 40 -0.73 -12.90 3.48
N TRP A 41 -1.52 -13.55 2.64
CA TRP A 41 -2.61 -14.43 3.08
C TRP A 41 -2.16 -15.58 4.00
N THR A 42 -0.90 -15.98 3.92
CA THR A 42 -0.30 -17.00 4.81
C THR A 42 0.00 -16.49 6.23
N GLY A 43 -0.16 -15.20 6.50
CA GLY A 43 0.16 -14.56 7.78
C GLY A 43 1.51 -13.85 7.82
N LYS A 44 2.35 -14.01 6.80
CA LYS A 44 3.62 -13.30 6.71
C LYS A 44 3.42 -11.79 6.64
N THR A 45 4.14 -11.04 7.48
CA THR A 45 4.13 -9.58 7.44
C THR A 45 4.84 -9.07 6.18
N VAL A 46 4.15 -8.29 5.39
CA VAL A 46 4.66 -7.53 4.25
C VAL A 46 4.22 -6.08 4.42
N LYS A 47 5.18 -5.15 4.58
CA LYS A 47 4.83 -3.79 4.98
C LYS A 47 4.44 -2.94 3.79
N THR A 48 3.26 -2.35 3.88
CA THR A 48 2.82 -1.28 2.99
C THR A 48 2.51 -0.05 3.82
N PHE A 49 3.06 1.11 3.44
CA PHE A 49 2.78 2.37 4.11
C PHE A 49 2.03 3.31 3.18
N GLY A 50 0.88 3.77 3.64
CA GLY A 50 0.12 4.85 3.00
C GLY A 50 0.28 6.12 3.80
N LEU A 51 0.88 7.15 3.19
CA LEU A 51 1.25 8.39 3.85
C LEU A 51 0.71 9.61 3.08
N VAL A 52 0.32 10.64 3.82
CA VAL A 52 -0.02 11.95 3.28
C VAL A 52 0.83 12.99 3.99
N TYR A 53 1.64 13.72 3.24
CA TYR A 53 2.24 14.94 3.71
C TYR A 53 1.37 16.13 3.31
N ALA A 54 1.06 17.02 4.24
CA ALA A 54 0.25 18.20 3.98
C ALA A 54 0.76 19.37 4.85
N ASP A 55 1.32 20.40 4.23
CA ASP A 55 1.76 21.65 4.86
C ASP A 55 2.54 21.43 6.15
N GLY A 56 3.70 20.76 6.06
CA GLY A 56 4.63 20.58 7.18
C GLY A 56 4.32 19.38 8.09
N LYS A 57 3.29 18.59 7.83
CA LYS A 57 2.89 17.47 8.69
C LYS A 57 2.63 16.21 7.88
N THR A 58 3.13 15.08 8.37
CA THR A 58 2.88 13.76 7.74
C THR A 58 1.85 12.98 8.53
N TYR A 59 0.89 12.43 7.81
CA TYR A 59 -0.19 11.60 8.30
C TYR A 59 -0.07 10.18 7.74
N SER A 60 -0.45 9.17 8.55
CA SER A 60 -0.50 7.78 8.13
C SER A 60 -1.95 7.31 7.99
N PHE A 61 -2.31 6.78 6.83
CA PHE A 61 -3.60 6.12 6.61
C PHE A 61 -3.46 4.58 6.50
N MET A 62 -2.25 4.04 6.29
CA MET A 62 -2.02 2.61 6.11
C MET A 62 -0.66 2.20 6.68
N GLY A 63 -0.64 1.06 7.39
CA GLY A 63 0.56 0.49 7.99
C GLY A 63 1.00 1.18 9.29
N LEU A 64 1.93 0.58 10.00
CA LEU A 64 2.44 1.11 11.27
C LEU A 64 3.59 2.09 11.02
N GLN A 65 3.31 3.38 11.18
CA GLN A 65 4.30 4.46 11.15
C GLN A 65 4.23 5.28 12.44
N GLU A 66 5.16 5.01 13.37
CA GLU A 66 5.15 5.61 14.71
C GLU A 66 5.38 7.13 14.71
N LYS A 67 6.08 7.65 13.71
CA LYS A 67 6.44 9.07 13.61
C LYS A 67 5.48 9.92 12.79
N ALA A 68 4.53 9.29 12.08
CA ALA A 68 3.47 9.98 11.36
C ALA A 68 2.21 10.03 12.25
N GLU A 69 1.47 11.13 12.17
CA GLU A 69 0.18 11.20 12.86
C GLU A 69 -0.83 10.25 12.18
N LYS A 70 -1.51 9.44 12.96
CA LYS A 70 -2.53 8.54 12.42
C LYS A 70 -3.78 9.33 12.04
N LEU A 71 -4.24 9.19 10.81
CA LEU A 71 -5.56 9.67 10.42
C LEU A 71 -6.65 8.92 11.16
N VAL A 72 -7.73 9.61 11.51
CA VAL A 72 -8.90 8.99 12.11
C VAL A 72 -9.70 8.30 11.01
N GLN A 73 -9.82 6.98 11.08
CA GLN A 73 -10.66 6.22 10.15
C GLN A 73 -12.13 6.42 10.48
N THR A 74 -12.91 6.86 9.50
CA THR A 74 -14.34 7.21 9.64
C THR A 74 -15.27 6.16 9.03
N SER A 75 -14.78 5.40 8.05
CA SER A 75 -15.57 4.36 7.39
C SER A 75 -14.72 3.21 6.88
N LEU A 76 -15.36 2.06 6.75
CA LEU A 76 -14.87 0.86 6.10
C LEU A 76 -16.05 0.21 5.38
N LYS A 77 -15.86 -0.08 4.10
CA LYS A 77 -16.86 -0.77 3.28
C LYS A 77 -16.16 -1.79 2.39
N ILE A 78 -16.65 -3.03 2.42
CA ILE A 78 -16.18 -4.10 1.54
C ILE A 78 -17.20 -4.24 0.41
N THR A 79 -16.69 -4.38 -0.79
CA THR A 79 -17.45 -4.63 -2.01
C THR A 79 -17.04 -5.97 -2.63
N ALA A 80 -17.68 -6.39 -3.72
CA ALA A 80 -17.34 -7.63 -4.41
C ALA A 80 -15.90 -7.62 -4.97
N PHE A 81 -15.34 -6.44 -5.28
CA PHE A 81 -14.03 -6.31 -5.93
C PHE A 81 -13.01 -5.52 -5.12
N GLY A 82 -13.34 -5.09 -3.91
CA GLY A 82 -12.39 -4.32 -3.14
C GLY A 82 -12.90 -3.80 -1.81
N THR A 83 -12.05 -2.99 -1.18
CA THR A 83 -12.30 -2.40 0.14
C THR A 83 -12.10 -0.90 0.09
N GLU A 84 -13.08 -0.15 0.58
CA GLU A 84 -13.06 1.31 0.68
C GLU A 84 -12.85 1.73 2.12
N TYR A 85 -11.93 2.68 2.35
CA TYR A 85 -11.67 3.31 3.63
C TYR A 85 -11.88 4.81 3.54
N GLY A 86 -12.52 5.39 4.56
CA GLY A 86 -12.59 6.85 4.75
C GLY A 86 -11.77 7.26 5.96
N PHE A 87 -11.08 8.39 5.83
CA PHE A 87 -10.26 8.98 6.88
C PHE A 87 -10.51 10.48 6.98
N THR A 88 -10.22 11.05 8.14
CA THR A 88 -10.35 12.48 8.38
C THR A 88 -9.26 13.02 9.27
N CYS A 89 -8.94 14.30 9.09
CA CYS A 89 -8.21 15.14 10.04
C CYS A 89 -8.77 16.58 9.98
N ASP A 90 -8.12 17.52 10.65
CA ASP A 90 -8.47 18.95 10.65
C ASP A 90 -8.30 19.60 9.27
N LYS A 91 -7.35 19.13 8.45
CA LYS A 91 -6.97 19.74 7.17
C LYS A 91 -7.73 19.19 5.97
N PHE A 92 -8.06 17.89 5.97
CA PHE A 92 -8.68 17.22 4.82
C PHE A 92 -9.46 15.95 5.21
N ASP A 93 -10.30 15.50 4.30
CA ASP A 93 -10.84 14.14 4.27
C ASP A 93 -10.13 13.35 3.18
N LEU A 94 -9.89 12.05 3.45
CA LEU A 94 -9.26 11.14 2.51
C LEU A 94 -10.13 9.89 2.34
N LYS A 95 -10.47 9.57 1.11
CA LYS A 95 -11.05 8.27 0.73
C LYS A 95 -9.99 7.46 0.00
N VAL A 96 -9.80 6.20 0.38
CA VAL A 96 -8.90 5.25 -0.31
C VAL A 96 -9.70 4.01 -0.68
N THR A 97 -9.55 3.56 -1.92
CA THR A 97 -10.23 2.38 -2.45
C THR A 97 -9.19 1.41 -3.02
N PHE A 98 -9.15 0.21 -2.47
CA PHE A 98 -8.36 -0.89 -3.00
C PHE A 98 -9.28 -1.75 -3.88
N THR A 99 -8.89 -1.96 -5.14
CA THR A 99 -9.70 -2.72 -6.10
C THR A 99 -8.89 -3.85 -6.70
N SER A 100 -9.46 -5.06 -6.62
CA SER A 100 -8.92 -6.27 -7.25
C SER A 100 -9.94 -6.72 -8.31
N PRO A 101 -9.72 -6.44 -9.62
CA PRO A 101 -10.70 -6.73 -10.65
C PRO A 101 -10.73 -8.24 -10.95
N LEU A 102 -11.59 -8.95 -10.23
CA LEU A 102 -11.84 -10.39 -10.37
C LEU A 102 -13.09 -10.62 -11.22
N MET A 103 -13.02 -10.28 -12.50
CA MET A 103 -14.14 -10.35 -13.45
C MET A 103 -14.27 -11.77 -14.02
N PRO A 104 -15.25 -12.59 -13.58
CA PRO A 104 -15.34 -13.98 -14.00
C PRO A 104 -15.69 -14.14 -15.49
N ASP A 105 -16.34 -13.15 -16.07
CA ASP A 105 -16.74 -13.16 -17.49
C ASP A 105 -15.69 -12.56 -18.43
N ASP A 106 -14.60 -12.01 -17.89
CA ASP A 106 -13.47 -11.48 -18.65
C ASP A 106 -12.15 -12.12 -18.17
N LEU A 107 -11.77 -13.19 -18.83
CA LEU A 107 -10.56 -13.97 -18.50
C LEU A 107 -9.27 -13.15 -18.67
N THR A 108 -9.25 -12.16 -19.55
CA THR A 108 -8.09 -11.29 -19.72
C THR A 108 -7.89 -10.40 -18.49
N THR A 109 -8.94 -9.73 -18.04
CA THR A 109 -8.91 -8.95 -16.81
C THR A 109 -8.68 -9.84 -15.59
N LEU A 110 -9.29 -11.02 -15.55
CA LEU A 110 -9.10 -11.97 -14.44
C LEU A 110 -7.65 -12.44 -14.32
N ALA A 111 -6.99 -12.75 -15.43
CA ALA A 111 -5.61 -13.22 -15.46
C ALA A 111 -4.57 -12.10 -15.32
N CYS A 112 -4.95 -10.84 -15.56
CA CYS A 112 -4.03 -9.70 -15.46
C CYS A 112 -3.63 -9.45 -14.00
N PRO A 113 -2.34 -9.55 -13.61
CA PRO A 113 -1.90 -9.41 -12.21
C PRO A 113 -1.81 -7.93 -11.79
N VAL A 114 -2.93 -7.21 -11.90
CA VAL A 114 -3.03 -5.79 -11.54
C VAL A 114 -4.14 -5.58 -10.52
N CYS A 115 -3.82 -4.84 -9.48
CA CYS A 115 -4.75 -4.27 -8.52
C CYS A 115 -4.58 -2.76 -8.48
N TYR A 116 -5.59 -2.05 -8.02
CA TYR A 116 -5.60 -0.59 -7.98
C TYR A 116 -5.70 -0.09 -6.54
N ALA A 117 -5.02 1.02 -6.27
CA ALA A 117 -5.18 1.82 -5.06
C ALA A 117 -5.52 3.24 -5.48
N ASP A 118 -6.79 3.58 -5.45
CA ASP A 118 -7.29 4.91 -5.79
C ASP A 118 -7.48 5.74 -4.55
N TYR A 119 -7.26 7.05 -4.64
CA TYR A 119 -7.56 7.95 -3.55
C TYR A 119 -8.26 9.23 -4.02
N THR A 120 -9.07 9.78 -3.12
CA THR A 120 -9.64 11.11 -3.25
C THR A 120 -9.35 11.88 -1.97
N LEU A 121 -8.62 12.99 -2.09
CA LEU A 121 -8.35 13.91 -1.00
C LEU A 121 -9.18 15.17 -1.20
N THR A 122 -10.03 15.47 -0.19
CA THR A 122 -10.90 16.64 -0.18
C THR A 122 -10.41 17.62 0.88
N PRO A 123 -9.84 18.76 0.49
CA PRO A 123 -9.36 19.77 1.45
C PRO A 123 -10.50 20.38 2.25
N LYS A 124 -10.29 20.59 3.54
CA LYS A 124 -11.16 21.40 4.45
C LYS A 124 -10.62 22.82 4.63
N THR A 125 -9.33 22.97 4.38
CA THR A 125 -8.62 24.26 4.44
C THR A 125 -7.80 24.41 3.16
N GLU A 126 -7.33 25.62 2.90
CA GLU A 126 -6.35 25.81 1.83
C GLU A 126 -5.07 25.02 2.14
N LEU A 127 -4.62 24.21 1.19
CA LEU A 127 -3.39 23.44 1.28
C LEU A 127 -2.41 23.94 0.21
N LYS A 128 -1.20 24.29 0.64
CA LYS A 128 -0.13 24.77 -0.25
C LYS A 128 0.65 23.64 -0.88
N GLU A 129 0.92 22.61 -0.09
CA GLU A 129 1.66 21.44 -0.54
C GLU A 129 1.01 20.17 -0.03
N VAL A 130 0.75 19.24 -0.93
CA VAL A 130 0.22 17.91 -0.59
C VAL A 130 0.96 16.84 -1.36
N THR A 131 1.40 15.79 -0.66
CA THR A 131 1.95 14.59 -1.29
C THR A 131 1.27 13.37 -0.71
N VAL A 132 0.66 12.56 -1.57
CA VAL A 132 0.14 11.23 -1.20
C VAL A 132 1.10 10.18 -1.73
N ALA A 133 1.53 9.25 -0.89
CA ALA A 133 2.51 8.23 -1.25
C ALA A 133 2.13 6.85 -0.73
N LEU A 134 2.35 5.84 -1.55
CA LEU A 134 2.21 4.42 -1.21
C LEU A 134 3.58 3.75 -1.34
N TYR A 135 4.09 3.22 -0.23
CA TYR A 135 5.38 2.53 -0.13
C TYR A 135 5.17 1.02 0.02
N LEU A 136 5.89 0.22 -0.76
CA LEU A 136 6.00 -1.23 -0.61
C LEU A 136 7.41 -1.60 -0.17
N ASP A 137 7.50 -2.42 0.87
CA ASP A 137 8.75 -2.89 1.47
C ASP A 137 9.35 -4.06 0.68
N GLU A 138 10.68 -4.16 0.60
CA GLU A 138 11.38 -5.26 -0.09
C GLU A 138 11.03 -6.66 0.44
N ALA A 139 10.46 -6.78 1.65
CA ALA A 139 9.99 -8.05 2.21
C ALA A 139 8.86 -8.72 1.38
N TYR A 140 8.29 -8.01 0.44
CA TYR A 140 7.42 -8.61 -0.59
C TYR A 140 8.15 -9.64 -1.47
N CYS A 141 9.49 -9.56 -1.58
CA CYS A 141 10.28 -10.38 -2.50
C CYS A 141 10.86 -11.65 -1.88
N TYR A 142 10.96 -11.75 -0.55
CA TYR A 142 11.58 -12.89 0.12
C TYR A 142 10.75 -13.39 1.30
N ASP A 143 10.90 -14.66 1.63
CA ASP A 143 10.06 -15.31 2.61
C ASP A 143 10.51 -15.06 4.06
N ARG A 144 11.69 -15.52 4.45
CA ARG A 144 12.13 -15.50 5.86
C ARG A 144 13.36 -14.67 6.15
N MET A 145 14.25 -14.54 5.19
CA MET A 145 15.54 -13.89 5.35
C MET A 145 15.71 -12.79 4.31
N THR A 146 16.29 -11.68 4.72
CA THR A 146 16.67 -10.63 3.78
C THR A 146 17.57 -11.20 2.69
N MET A 147 17.15 -11.09 1.44
CA MET A 147 17.86 -11.59 0.28
C MET A 147 18.14 -10.44 -0.68
N PRO A 148 19.22 -10.53 -1.49
CA PRO A 148 19.56 -9.47 -2.44
C PRO A 148 18.43 -9.27 -3.45
N VAL A 149 17.89 -8.04 -3.50
CA VAL A 149 16.88 -7.63 -4.47
C VAL A 149 17.50 -6.87 -5.64
N ARG A 150 16.83 -6.95 -6.78
CA ARG A 150 17.01 -6.05 -7.92
C ARG A 150 15.85 -5.07 -7.92
N MET A 151 16.11 -3.85 -8.36
CA MET A 151 15.08 -2.83 -8.46
C MET A 151 15.38 -1.89 -9.61
N GLY A 152 14.36 -1.20 -10.07
CA GLY A 152 14.49 -0.26 -11.16
C GLY A 152 13.26 0.61 -11.34
N LYS A 153 13.34 1.50 -12.32
CA LYS A 153 12.24 2.39 -12.74
C LYS A 153 12.00 2.21 -14.23
N ILE A 154 10.74 2.34 -14.60
CA ILE A 154 10.26 2.38 -15.99
C ILE A 154 9.42 3.63 -16.13
N LYS A 155 9.62 4.37 -17.21
CA LYS A 155 8.79 5.51 -17.56
C LYS A 155 7.99 5.17 -18.81
N SER A 156 6.68 5.32 -18.73
CA SER A 156 5.73 5.14 -19.84
C SER A 156 4.97 6.44 -20.07
N GLU A 157 4.24 6.55 -21.17
CA GLU A 157 3.36 7.69 -21.38
C GLU A 157 2.30 7.76 -20.27
N GLY A 158 2.26 8.89 -19.56
CA GLY A 158 1.27 9.21 -18.54
C GLY A 158 1.52 8.64 -17.14
N TYR A 159 2.52 7.76 -16.92
CA TYR A 159 2.86 7.26 -15.58
C TYR A 159 4.29 6.77 -15.45
N GLU A 160 4.77 6.72 -14.23
CA GLU A 160 6.04 6.11 -13.85
C GLU A 160 5.80 4.83 -13.04
N THR A 161 6.70 3.88 -13.18
CA THR A 161 6.66 2.60 -12.46
C THR A 161 7.99 2.35 -11.77
N SER A 162 7.97 2.03 -10.49
CA SER A 162 9.10 1.44 -9.79
C SER A 162 8.84 -0.05 -9.52
N TRP A 163 9.91 -0.84 -9.48
CA TRP A 163 9.79 -2.28 -9.32
C TRP A 163 10.94 -2.86 -8.51
N PHE A 164 10.71 -3.99 -7.88
CA PHE A 164 11.73 -4.84 -7.27
C PHE A 164 11.41 -6.34 -7.44
N GLY A 165 12.43 -7.18 -7.28
CA GLY A 165 12.35 -8.63 -7.23
C GLY A 165 13.68 -9.22 -6.78
N LEU A 166 13.72 -10.50 -6.41
CA LEU A 166 14.97 -11.14 -6.03
C LEU A 166 15.99 -11.17 -7.18
N LYS A 167 17.28 -11.03 -6.87
CA LYS A 167 18.35 -11.25 -7.85
C LYS A 167 18.36 -12.69 -8.35
N LYS A 168 18.12 -13.66 -7.46
CA LYS A 168 17.96 -15.07 -7.79
C LYS A 168 16.48 -15.43 -7.67
N GLN A 169 15.86 -15.76 -8.77
CA GLN A 169 14.47 -16.17 -8.83
C GLN A 169 14.33 -17.63 -8.40
N LEU A 170 13.68 -17.86 -7.27
CA LEU A 170 13.51 -19.19 -6.66
C LEU A 170 12.10 -19.70 -6.96
N VAL A 171 11.85 -19.98 -8.24
CA VAL A 171 10.53 -20.38 -8.72
C VAL A 171 10.08 -21.66 -8.05
N MET A 172 8.91 -21.61 -7.36
CA MET A 172 8.26 -22.75 -6.69
C MET A 172 9.19 -23.54 -5.76
N SER A 173 10.21 -22.90 -5.16
CA SER A 173 11.21 -23.58 -4.35
C SER A 173 10.85 -23.70 -2.86
N GLN A 174 9.79 -23.02 -2.42
CA GLN A 174 9.33 -23.00 -1.03
C GLN A 174 8.09 -23.88 -0.85
N SER A 175 7.99 -24.52 0.32
CA SER A 175 6.90 -25.42 0.69
C SER A 175 6.52 -25.32 2.17
N TYR A 176 6.51 -24.10 2.71
CA TYR A 176 6.10 -23.83 4.09
C TYR A 176 4.66 -23.35 4.14
N ASP A 177 4.00 -23.49 5.27
CA ASP A 177 2.61 -23.04 5.46
C ASP A 177 2.48 -21.52 5.39
N ASP A 178 3.54 -20.78 5.75
CA ASP A 178 3.61 -19.32 5.75
C ASP A 178 4.44 -18.75 4.59
N SER A 179 4.69 -19.54 3.55
CA SER A 179 5.52 -19.13 2.42
C SER A 179 4.84 -18.06 1.56
N SER A 180 5.66 -17.21 0.95
CA SER A 180 5.28 -16.26 -0.11
C SER A 180 6.09 -16.51 -1.37
N ALA A 181 5.73 -15.87 -2.48
CA ALA A 181 6.48 -16.02 -3.72
C ALA A 181 7.87 -15.38 -3.62
N GLU A 182 8.92 -16.17 -3.85
CA GLU A 182 10.32 -15.71 -3.98
C GLU A 182 10.74 -15.60 -5.44
N TRP A 183 9.80 -15.34 -6.32
CA TRP A 183 10.00 -15.15 -7.77
C TRP A 183 9.04 -14.09 -8.30
N GLY A 184 9.30 -13.66 -9.53
CA GLY A 184 8.56 -12.55 -10.15
C GLY A 184 9.05 -11.20 -9.64
N TYR A 185 8.29 -10.18 -9.96
CA TYR A 185 8.60 -8.80 -9.64
C TYR A 185 7.33 -8.09 -9.17
N TRP A 186 7.48 -7.27 -8.15
CA TRP A 186 6.46 -6.35 -7.69
C TRP A 186 6.64 -5.01 -8.37
N TYR A 187 5.55 -4.44 -8.82
CA TYR A 187 5.51 -3.14 -9.49
C TYR A 187 4.56 -2.22 -8.74
N VAL A 188 4.91 -0.96 -8.64
CA VAL A 188 3.97 0.09 -8.25
C VAL A 188 4.06 1.24 -9.25
N SER A 189 2.91 1.63 -9.80
CA SER A 189 2.80 2.65 -10.84
C SER A 189 1.90 3.80 -10.39
N GLY A 190 2.23 5.01 -10.78
CA GLY A 190 1.46 6.21 -10.48
C GLY A 190 1.90 7.38 -11.34
N ASN A 191 1.42 8.59 -11.02
CA ASN A 191 1.87 9.82 -11.69
C ASN A 191 3.39 9.98 -11.57
N ASN A 192 3.93 9.61 -10.41
CA ASN A 192 5.36 9.54 -10.15
C ASN A 192 5.68 8.24 -9.42
N ALA A 193 6.88 7.71 -9.64
CA ALA A 193 7.38 6.56 -8.89
C ALA A 193 8.84 6.74 -8.53
N ALA A 194 9.26 6.12 -7.43
CA ALA A 194 10.63 6.18 -6.95
C ALA A 194 11.05 4.88 -6.26
N ILE A 195 12.37 4.74 -6.13
CA ILE A 195 13.01 3.76 -5.27
C ILE A 195 13.47 4.50 -4.02
N ALA A 196 13.22 3.95 -2.85
CA ALA A 196 13.59 4.57 -1.59
C ALA A 196 14.38 3.61 -0.69
N SER A 197 15.21 4.19 0.16
CA SER A 197 15.81 3.52 1.31
C SER A 197 15.10 3.94 2.61
N ASP A 198 15.33 3.23 3.69
CA ASP A 198 14.76 3.54 5.01
C ASP A 198 15.01 5.00 5.46
N ASN A 199 16.16 5.57 5.11
CA ASN A 199 16.47 6.97 5.40
C ASN A 199 15.52 7.94 4.67
N MET A 200 15.17 7.63 3.42
CA MET A 200 14.26 8.44 2.62
C MET A 200 12.83 8.37 3.17
N LEU A 201 12.37 7.18 3.54
CA LEU A 201 11.07 7.02 4.21
C LEU A 201 11.02 7.84 5.51
N LYS A 202 12.10 7.78 6.33
CA LYS A 202 12.20 8.59 7.56
C LYS A 202 12.19 10.10 7.29
N ARG A 203 12.84 10.56 6.22
CA ARG A 203 12.81 11.98 5.81
C ARG A 203 11.43 12.38 5.32
N PHE A 204 10.78 11.54 4.49
CA PHE A 204 9.41 11.82 4.08
C PHE A 204 8.49 11.97 5.29
N VAL A 205 8.58 11.06 6.26
CA VAL A 205 7.79 11.12 7.50
C VAL A 205 8.10 12.40 8.30
N ALA A 206 9.35 12.83 8.33
CA ALA A 206 9.75 14.00 9.12
C ALA A 206 9.37 15.34 8.46
N CYS A 207 9.43 15.46 7.14
CA CYS A 207 9.29 16.76 6.46
C CYS A 207 8.75 16.67 5.02
N GLY A 208 8.15 15.58 4.60
CA GLY A 208 7.61 15.41 3.24
C GLY A 208 8.66 15.33 2.13
N ALA A 209 9.95 15.34 2.46
CA ALA A 209 10.99 15.36 1.46
C ALA A 209 11.10 14.03 0.72
N LEU A 210 11.11 14.11 -0.60
CA LEU A 210 11.32 12.98 -1.52
C LEU A 210 12.78 12.98 -2.04
N ASN A 211 13.75 13.41 -1.25
CA ASN A 211 15.15 13.50 -1.63
C ASN A 211 15.83 12.13 -1.56
N PHE A 212 16.60 11.84 -2.57
CA PHE A 212 16.97 10.52 -3.00
C PHE A 212 18.45 10.19 -2.73
N ASP A 213 18.90 10.26 -1.47
CA ASP A 213 20.15 9.62 -1.05
C ASP A 213 19.86 8.14 -0.83
N PHE A 214 19.94 7.35 -1.89
CA PHE A 214 19.71 5.92 -1.83
C PHE A 214 20.89 5.20 -1.17
N ASP A 215 20.62 4.50 -0.06
CA ASP A 215 21.61 3.67 0.63
C ASP A 215 21.32 2.19 0.37
N GLU A 216 22.18 1.53 -0.40
CA GLU A 216 22.03 0.10 -0.74
C GLU A 216 22.09 -0.84 0.48
N ASN A 217 22.69 -0.40 1.59
CA ASN A 217 22.84 -1.19 2.81
C ASN A 217 21.64 -1.07 3.74
N ARG A 218 20.65 -0.24 3.40
CA ARG A 218 19.42 -0.03 4.17
C ARG A 218 18.28 -0.81 3.54
N ARG A 219 17.21 -0.99 4.35
CA ARG A 219 15.95 -1.52 3.89
C ARG A 219 15.41 -0.69 2.73
N LYS A 220 14.88 -1.36 1.72
CA LYS A 220 14.49 -0.76 0.44
C LYS A 220 13.00 -0.81 0.25
N TYR A 221 12.52 0.21 -0.46
CA TYR A 221 11.11 0.37 -0.81
C TYR A 221 10.98 0.77 -2.27
N ILE A 222 9.87 0.39 -2.88
CA ILE A 222 9.37 1.04 -4.08
C ILE A 222 8.16 1.87 -3.69
N LEU A 223 7.93 2.98 -4.38
CA LEU A 223 6.77 3.83 -4.11
C LEU A 223 6.21 4.45 -5.38
N ALA A 224 4.89 4.66 -5.36
CA ALA A 224 4.20 5.62 -6.22
C ALA A 224 3.74 6.81 -5.37
N TYR A 225 3.77 7.99 -5.95
CA TYR A 225 3.33 9.21 -5.26
C TYR A 225 2.73 10.23 -6.21
N ASP A 226 1.86 11.06 -5.66
CA ASP A 226 1.30 12.23 -6.32
C ASP A 226 1.60 13.46 -5.47
N LYS A 227 2.31 14.42 -6.06
CA LYS A 227 2.68 15.68 -5.41
C LYS A 227 1.96 16.83 -6.09
N ARG A 228 1.31 17.69 -5.29
CA ARG A 228 0.63 18.90 -5.72
C ARG A 228 1.16 20.07 -4.93
N GLU A 229 1.52 21.13 -5.63
CA GLU A 229 1.91 22.43 -5.11
C GLU A 229 0.98 23.47 -5.71
N ASN A 230 0.38 24.33 -4.90
CA ASN A 230 -0.48 25.45 -5.32
C ASN A 230 0.27 26.76 -5.28
#